data_af9a6bf5ff483b722472a852db7f0dd3
#
_entry.id   af9a6bf5ff483b722472a852db7f0dd3
#
_cell.length_a   1.000
_cell.length_b   1.000
_cell.length_c   1.000
_cell.angle_alpha   90.00
_cell.angle_beta   90.00
_cell.angle_gamma   90.00
#
_symmetry.space_group_name_H-M   'P 1'
#
loop_
_entity.id
_entity.type
_entity.pdbx_description
1 polymer ?
#
loop_
_entity_poly.entity_id
_entity_poly.type
_entity_poly.pdbx_seq_one_letter_code
_entity_poly.pdbx_strand_id
1 'polypeptide(L)'
;MKSGIIDPNARPDGTVTSFVGVGSNVGDRAAHVAFAFDALDRAPGVRLLRRSTIHETAPVGPPGQGPYLNAVVELAVGLSPMELLATLLDIERVRGRDRATEIRFGPRTLDLDILTWGAAEPGGARIDSPGLVVPHPRMHDRVFVLAPLAELDPAIASRAAAAHVHLGH
;
A
#
# COMPACT_ATOMS: atom_id res chain seq x y z
N MET A 1 -8.10 -34.51 -8.74
CA MET A 1 -6.76 -33.91 -8.60
C MET A 1 -6.85 -32.45 -9.08
N LYS A 2 -6.81 -31.45 -8.18
CA LYS A 2 -6.71 -30.06 -8.59
C LYS A 2 -5.30 -29.84 -9.11
N SER A 3 -5.15 -29.61 -10.41
CA SER A 3 -3.90 -29.14 -11.01
C SER A 3 -3.56 -27.82 -10.33
N GLY A 4 -2.59 -27.86 -9.41
CA GLY A 4 -2.10 -26.66 -8.76
C GLY A 4 -1.33 -25.83 -9.76
N ILE A 5 -1.99 -24.83 -10.34
CA ILE A 5 -1.28 -23.75 -11.03
C ILE A 5 -0.48 -23.06 -9.92
N ILE A 6 0.83 -23.28 -9.92
CA ILE A 6 1.74 -22.55 -9.03
C ILE A 6 1.71 -21.10 -9.50
N ASP A 7 1.21 -20.20 -8.65
CA ASP A 7 1.27 -18.76 -8.92
C ASP A 7 2.77 -18.37 -9.00
N PRO A 8 3.25 -17.85 -10.14
CA PRO A 8 4.66 -17.47 -10.30
C PRO A 8 5.08 -16.36 -9.31
N ASN A 9 4.12 -15.69 -8.70
CA ASN A 9 4.34 -14.66 -7.69
C ASN A 9 4.36 -15.21 -6.26
N ALA A 10 4.02 -16.49 -6.05
CA ALA A 10 3.96 -17.08 -4.73
C ALA A 10 5.36 -17.33 -4.15
N ARG A 11 5.48 -17.11 -2.86
CA ARG A 11 6.61 -17.51 -2.03
C ARG A 11 6.58 -19.04 -1.81
N PRO A 12 7.68 -19.65 -1.32
CA PRO A 12 7.71 -21.09 -1.03
C PRO A 12 6.64 -21.56 -0.03
N ASP A 13 6.16 -20.67 0.84
CA ASP A 13 5.09 -20.94 1.81
C ASP A 13 3.68 -20.76 1.22
N GLY A 14 3.57 -20.47 -0.07
CA GLY A 14 2.29 -20.25 -0.77
C GLY A 14 1.72 -18.85 -0.62
N THR A 15 2.36 -17.95 0.16
CA THR A 15 1.95 -16.56 0.28
C THR A 15 2.52 -15.71 -0.86
N VAL A 16 1.94 -14.54 -1.11
CA VAL A 16 2.43 -13.55 -2.07
C VAL A 16 2.97 -12.34 -1.32
N THR A 17 4.08 -11.78 -1.77
CA THR A 17 4.59 -10.52 -1.23
C THR A 17 3.76 -9.35 -1.77
N SER A 18 3.31 -8.47 -0.88
CA SER A 18 2.64 -7.22 -1.26
C SER A 18 3.24 -6.06 -0.47
N PHE A 19 3.52 -4.94 -1.14
CA PHE A 19 3.86 -3.69 -0.48
C PHE A 19 2.60 -2.84 -0.36
N VAL A 20 2.37 -2.29 0.84
CA VAL A 20 1.21 -1.45 1.16
C VAL A 20 1.68 -0.13 1.72
N GLY A 21 1.19 0.96 1.14
CA GLY A 21 1.39 2.32 1.66
C GLY A 21 0.47 2.58 2.84
N VAL A 22 0.99 3.26 3.86
CA VAL A 22 0.27 3.67 5.07
C VAL A 22 0.40 5.17 5.23
N GLY A 23 -0.70 5.90 5.35
CA GLY A 23 -0.70 7.35 5.50
C GLY A 23 -1.75 7.85 6.48
N SER A 24 -1.45 8.97 7.17
CA SER A 24 -2.39 9.67 8.06
C SER A 24 -2.05 11.14 8.15
N ASN A 25 -3.05 12.04 8.08
CA ASN A 25 -2.85 13.47 8.27
C ASN A 25 -3.91 14.15 9.15
N VAL A 26 -4.73 13.37 9.87
CA VAL A 26 -5.79 13.87 10.76
C VAL A 26 -5.71 13.22 12.12
N GLY A 27 -5.92 14.00 13.17
CA GLY A 27 -5.96 13.52 14.54
C GLY A 27 -4.58 13.07 15.06
N ASP A 28 -4.57 12.04 15.89
CA ASP A 28 -3.33 11.42 16.35
C ASP A 28 -2.76 10.51 15.26
N ARG A 29 -2.03 11.12 14.32
CA ARG A 29 -1.44 10.47 13.16
C ARG A 29 -0.53 9.30 13.54
N ALA A 30 0.28 9.48 14.58
CA ALA A 30 1.19 8.44 15.06
C ALA A 30 0.43 7.22 15.59
N ALA A 31 -0.64 7.45 16.35
CA ALA A 31 -1.51 6.37 16.83
C ALA A 31 -2.25 5.68 15.69
N HIS A 32 -2.67 6.41 14.65
CA HIS A 32 -3.30 5.80 13.47
C HIS A 32 -2.34 4.91 12.70
N VAL A 33 -1.09 5.34 12.48
CA VAL A 33 -0.06 4.54 11.79
C VAL A 33 0.32 3.31 12.62
N ALA A 34 0.53 3.47 13.93
CA ALA A 34 0.83 2.34 14.81
C ALA A 34 -0.31 1.31 14.83
N PHE A 35 -1.55 1.77 14.90
CA PHE A 35 -2.72 0.90 14.80
C PHE A 35 -2.74 0.12 13.48
N ALA A 36 -2.42 0.76 12.35
CA ALA A 36 -2.38 0.07 11.06
C ALA A 36 -1.36 -1.06 11.05
N PHE A 37 -0.16 -0.85 11.59
CA PHE A 37 0.85 -1.91 11.70
C PHE A 37 0.35 -3.09 12.53
N ASP A 38 -0.22 -2.83 13.71
CA ASP A 38 -0.75 -3.87 14.58
C ASP A 38 -1.95 -4.60 13.95
N ALA A 39 -2.84 -3.89 13.30
CA ALA A 39 -4.01 -4.47 12.65
C ALA A 39 -3.62 -5.36 11.47
N LEU A 40 -2.63 -4.94 10.67
CA LEU A 40 -2.12 -5.73 9.55
C LEU A 40 -1.42 -7.00 10.03
N ASP A 41 -0.64 -6.92 11.12
CA ASP A 41 0.05 -8.09 11.66
C ASP A 41 -0.91 -9.12 12.30
N ARG A 42 -2.08 -8.69 12.73
CA ARG A 42 -3.13 -9.55 13.32
C ARG A 42 -4.19 -10.01 12.33
N ALA A 43 -4.22 -9.45 11.13
CA ALA A 43 -5.23 -9.78 10.14
C ALA A 43 -5.09 -11.23 9.66
N PRO A 44 -6.17 -12.03 9.66
CA PRO A 44 -6.12 -13.40 9.15
C PRO A 44 -5.60 -13.45 7.71
N GLY A 45 -4.66 -14.35 7.43
CA GLY A 45 -4.06 -14.52 6.11
C GLY A 45 -3.04 -13.43 5.72
N VAL A 46 -2.67 -12.57 6.66
CA VAL A 46 -1.66 -11.52 6.48
C VAL A 46 -0.58 -11.67 7.55
N ARG A 47 0.66 -11.45 7.18
CA ARG A 47 1.79 -11.37 8.09
C ARG A 47 2.65 -10.16 7.71
N LEU A 48 2.89 -9.26 8.65
CA LEU A 48 3.78 -8.12 8.47
C LEU A 48 5.23 -8.60 8.55
N LEU A 49 5.99 -8.45 7.47
CA LEU A 49 7.39 -8.88 7.38
C LEU A 49 8.34 -7.77 7.77
N ARG A 50 8.19 -6.60 7.17
CA ARG A 50 9.04 -5.43 7.39
C ARG A 50 8.21 -4.16 7.28
N ARG A 51 8.69 -3.09 7.89
CA ARG A 51 8.15 -1.74 7.77
C ARG A 51 9.29 -0.75 7.56
N SER A 52 9.02 0.30 6.78
CA SER A 52 9.92 1.44 6.63
C SER A 52 9.93 2.30 7.89
N THR A 53 10.82 3.27 7.95
CA THR A 53 10.67 4.41 8.85
C THR A 53 9.45 5.24 8.46
N ILE A 54 8.98 6.07 9.39
CA ILE A 54 7.84 6.97 9.15
C ILE A 54 8.39 8.30 8.65
N HIS A 55 7.88 8.77 7.51
CA HIS A 55 8.25 10.03 6.88
C HIS A 55 7.14 11.05 7.06
N GLU A 56 7.46 12.26 7.50
CA GLU A 56 6.52 13.37 7.48
C GLU A 56 6.64 14.12 6.14
N THR A 57 5.52 14.35 5.47
CA THR A 57 5.48 14.97 4.14
C THR A 57 4.36 16.00 4.04
N ALA A 58 4.57 17.04 3.22
CA ALA A 58 3.54 18.04 2.92
C ALA A 58 2.32 17.37 2.24
N PRO A 59 1.09 17.85 2.54
CA PRO A 59 -0.11 17.31 1.91
C PRO A 59 -0.16 17.70 0.43
N VAL A 60 -0.70 16.77 -0.39
CA VAL A 60 -1.05 17.03 -1.79
C VAL A 60 -2.57 17.10 -1.87
N GLY A 61 -3.12 18.22 -2.34
CA GLY A 61 -4.56 18.40 -2.47
C GLY A 61 -5.06 19.76 -1.97
N PRO A 62 -6.33 19.88 -1.55
CA PRO A 62 -6.92 21.12 -1.08
C PRO A 62 -6.11 21.79 0.03
N PRO A 63 -6.05 23.13 0.09
CA PRO A 63 -5.36 23.85 1.16
C PRO A 63 -5.99 23.62 2.53
N GLY A 64 -5.22 23.89 3.60
CA GLY A 64 -5.70 23.77 4.98
C GLY A 64 -5.53 22.39 5.60
N GLN A 65 -4.91 21.44 4.90
CA GLN A 65 -4.58 20.13 5.45
C GLN A 65 -3.26 20.13 6.20
N GLY A 66 -3.16 19.33 7.27
CA GLY A 66 -1.91 19.07 7.95
C GLY A 66 -0.99 18.11 7.19
N PRO A 67 0.29 18.05 7.57
CA PRO A 67 1.25 17.13 6.95
C PRO A 67 0.87 15.68 7.21
N TYR A 68 1.22 14.81 6.25
CA TYR A 68 1.07 13.36 6.37
C TYR A 68 2.22 12.73 7.13
N LEU A 69 1.92 11.68 7.90
CA LEU A 69 2.88 10.64 8.23
C LEU A 69 2.69 9.50 7.23
N ASN A 70 3.75 9.11 6.53
CA ASN A 70 3.74 8.06 5.53
C ASN A 70 4.77 6.98 5.86
N ALA A 71 4.40 5.73 5.60
CA ALA A 71 5.28 4.58 5.68
C ALA A 71 4.89 3.57 4.60
N VAL A 72 5.74 2.58 4.37
CA VAL A 72 5.44 1.40 3.56
C VAL A 72 5.69 0.15 4.41
N VAL A 73 4.83 -0.83 4.25
CA VAL A 73 5.00 -2.16 4.85
C VAL A 73 5.12 -3.23 3.78
N GLU A 74 5.91 -4.25 4.07
CA GLU A 74 6.00 -5.48 3.30
C GLU A 74 5.19 -6.57 4.00
N LEU A 75 4.27 -7.16 3.27
CA LEU A 75 3.37 -8.20 3.76
C LEU A 75 3.60 -9.53 3.04
N ALA A 76 3.50 -10.64 3.77
CA ALA A 76 3.24 -11.95 3.19
C ALA A 76 1.73 -12.20 3.28
N VAL A 77 1.09 -12.44 2.14
CA VAL A 77 -0.36 -12.47 2.00
C VAL A 77 -0.83 -13.81 1.45
N GLY A 78 -1.66 -14.51 2.21
CA GLY A 78 -2.33 -15.74 1.81
C GLY A 78 -3.76 -15.52 1.29
N LEU A 79 -4.17 -14.27 1.16
CA LEU A 79 -5.47 -13.83 0.63
C LEU A 79 -5.35 -13.54 -0.87
N SER A 80 -6.47 -13.47 -1.58
CA SER A 80 -6.53 -12.86 -2.90
C SER A 80 -6.33 -11.34 -2.82
N PRO A 81 -5.99 -10.66 -3.93
CA PRO A 81 -5.84 -9.20 -3.95
C PRO A 81 -7.10 -8.45 -3.46
N MET A 82 -8.28 -8.94 -3.84
CA MET A 82 -9.55 -8.32 -3.45
C MET A 82 -9.88 -8.55 -1.97
N GLU A 83 -9.52 -9.71 -1.41
CA GLU A 83 -9.67 -9.97 0.02
C GLU A 83 -8.71 -9.10 0.85
N LEU A 84 -7.47 -8.90 0.38
CA LEU A 84 -6.55 -7.94 1.01
C LEU A 84 -7.14 -6.53 0.96
N LEU A 85 -7.65 -6.08 -0.19
CA LEU A 85 -8.29 -4.78 -0.32
C LEU A 85 -9.44 -4.61 0.69
N ALA A 86 -10.31 -5.62 0.82
CA ALA A 86 -11.40 -5.60 1.80
C ALA A 86 -10.88 -5.47 3.24
N THR A 87 -9.80 -6.21 3.58
CA THR A 87 -9.14 -6.11 4.88
C THR A 87 -8.62 -4.70 5.15
N LEU A 88 -7.95 -4.07 4.16
CA LEU A 88 -7.44 -2.71 4.29
C LEU A 88 -8.57 -1.69 4.50
N LEU A 89 -9.66 -1.81 3.75
CA LEU A 89 -10.84 -0.95 3.89
C LEU A 89 -11.50 -1.09 5.28
N ASP A 90 -11.54 -2.29 5.83
CA ASP A 90 -12.07 -2.53 7.17
C ASP A 90 -11.17 -1.89 8.25
N ILE A 91 -9.85 -1.99 8.11
CA ILE A 91 -8.89 -1.33 9.02
C ILE A 91 -9.07 0.20 8.99
N GLU A 92 -9.20 0.79 7.82
CA GLU A 92 -9.46 2.22 7.66
C GLU A 92 -10.77 2.64 8.34
N ARG A 93 -11.84 1.86 8.13
CA ARG A 93 -13.17 2.12 8.71
C ARG A 93 -13.14 2.10 10.25
N VAL A 94 -12.42 1.14 10.85
CA VAL A 94 -12.25 1.07 12.32
C VAL A 94 -11.58 2.34 12.86
N ARG A 95 -10.74 3.01 12.05
CA ARG A 95 -10.12 4.29 12.43
C ARG A 95 -10.94 5.52 12.04
N GLY A 96 -12.23 5.33 11.76
CA GLY A 96 -13.17 6.42 11.53
C GLY A 96 -13.14 7.00 10.12
N ARG A 97 -12.52 6.30 9.15
CA ARG A 97 -12.59 6.73 7.75
C ARG A 97 -13.97 6.44 7.17
N ASP A 98 -14.65 7.47 6.70
CA ASP A 98 -15.92 7.36 5.97
C ASP A 98 -15.75 7.80 4.50
N ARG A 99 -15.60 6.82 3.61
CA ARG A 99 -15.41 7.07 2.18
C ARG A 99 -16.64 7.69 1.50
N ALA A 100 -17.82 7.60 2.10
CA ALA A 100 -19.06 8.19 1.56
C ALA A 100 -19.09 9.71 1.67
N THR A 101 -18.37 10.27 2.66
CA THR A 101 -18.31 11.71 2.93
C THR A 101 -16.96 12.34 2.55
N GLU A 102 -16.00 11.55 2.04
CA GLU A 102 -14.67 12.02 1.71
C GLU A 102 -14.64 12.99 0.52
N ILE A 103 -13.87 14.06 0.69
CA ILE A 103 -13.47 14.94 -0.41
C ILE A 103 -12.26 14.32 -1.11
N ARG A 104 -12.25 14.32 -2.43
CA ARG A 104 -11.11 13.84 -3.20
C ARG A 104 -9.82 14.58 -2.79
N PHE A 105 -8.78 13.80 -2.43
CA PHE A 105 -7.52 14.31 -1.87
C PHE A 105 -7.68 15.09 -0.55
N GLY A 106 -8.81 14.93 0.13
CA GLY A 106 -9.05 15.52 1.43
C GLY A 106 -8.28 14.84 2.57
N PRO A 107 -8.44 15.38 3.79
CA PRO A 107 -7.78 14.84 4.98
C PRO A 107 -8.29 13.45 5.33
N ARG A 108 -7.39 12.58 5.84
CA ARG A 108 -7.69 11.18 6.18
C ARG A 108 -7.07 10.77 7.50
N THR A 109 -7.87 10.10 8.32
CA THR A 109 -7.39 9.49 9.56
C THR A 109 -6.40 8.38 9.27
N LEU A 110 -6.73 7.50 8.31
CA LEU A 110 -5.87 6.41 7.84
C LEU A 110 -6.13 6.13 6.36
N ASP A 111 -5.07 5.96 5.60
CA ASP A 111 -5.07 5.62 4.18
C ASP A 111 -4.16 4.42 3.94
N LEU A 112 -4.70 3.34 3.37
CA LEU A 112 -3.98 2.10 3.09
C LEU A 112 -4.12 1.77 1.60
N ASP A 113 -3.01 1.78 0.88
CA ASP A 113 -2.97 1.53 -0.56
C ASP A 113 -2.11 0.29 -0.89
N ILE A 114 -2.66 -0.65 -1.65
CA ILE A 114 -1.86 -1.75 -2.23
C ILE A 114 -0.99 -1.16 -3.34
N LEU A 115 0.32 -1.22 -3.17
CA LEU A 115 1.30 -0.66 -4.12
C LEU A 115 1.70 -1.68 -5.17
N THR A 116 2.00 -2.90 -4.74
CA THR A 116 2.45 -4.00 -5.60
C THR A 116 1.87 -5.33 -5.15
N TRP A 117 1.85 -6.31 -6.06
CA TRP A 117 1.41 -7.68 -5.81
C TRP A 117 2.38 -8.67 -6.44
N GLY A 118 3.01 -9.51 -5.61
CA GLY A 118 4.05 -10.43 -6.07
C GLY A 118 5.41 -9.79 -6.28
N ALA A 119 6.45 -10.62 -6.30
CA ALA A 119 7.85 -10.19 -6.46
C ALA A 119 8.45 -10.60 -7.82
N ALA A 120 7.74 -11.47 -8.58
CA ALA A 120 8.24 -11.96 -9.86
C ALA A 120 8.07 -10.88 -10.94
N GLU A 121 9.19 -10.50 -11.54
CA GLU A 121 9.34 -9.64 -12.71
C GLU A 121 8.77 -8.21 -12.68
N PRO A 122 9.40 -7.26 -13.39
CA PRO A 122 9.54 -5.90 -12.87
C PRO A 122 8.20 -5.28 -12.51
N GLY A 123 7.97 -5.13 -11.20
CA GLY A 123 6.75 -4.54 -10.62
C GLY A 123 5.69 -5.54 -10.12
N GLY A 124 5.93 -6.86 -10.18
CA GLY A 124 4.96 -7.87 -9.76
C GLY A 124 3.82 -8.09 -10.75
N ALA A 125 2.78 -8.78 -10.30
CA ALA A 125 1.59 -9.03 -11.11
C ALA A 125 0.86 -7.73 -11.45
N ARG A 126 0.32 -7.68 -12.66
CA ARG A 126 -0.61 -6.62 -13.06
C ARG A 126 -2.03 -7.04 -12.74
N ILE A 127 -2.74 -6.20 -12.02
CA ILE A 127 -4.16 -6.38 -11.68
C ILE A 127 -4.88 -5.13 -12.13
N ASP A 128 -5.94 -5.31 -12.92
CA ASP A 128 -6.85 -4.25 -13.34
C ASP A 128 -8.27 -4.76 -13.14
N SER A 129 -8.81 -4.47 -11.97
CA SER A 129 -10.15 -4.87 -11.55
C SER A 129 -10.91 -3.65 -11.01
N PRO A 130 -12.24 -3.65 -11.05
CA PRO A 130 -13.02 -2.59 -10.43
C PRO A 130 -12.60 -2.37 -8.96
N GLY A 131 -12.10 -1.16 -8.68
CA GLY A 131 -11.64 -0.76 -7.34
C GLY A 131 -10.21 -1.14 -6.98
N LEU A 132 -9.48 -1.89 -7.84
CA LEU A 132 -8.08 -2.27 -7.57
C LEU A 132 -7.24 -2.29 -8.85
N VAL A 133 -6.29 -1.38 -8.92
CA VAL A 133 -5.26 -1.36 -9.96
C VAL A 133 -3.89 -1.52 -9.32
N VAL A 134 -3.13 -2.53 -9.74
CA VAL A 134 -1.79 -2.85 -9.22
C VAL A 134 -0.85 -3.11 -10.41
N PRO A 135 0.35 -2.58 -10.45
CA PRO A 135 0.95 -1.63 -9.51
C PRO A 135 0.10 -0.37 -9.34
N HIS A 136 0.16 0.24 -8.15
CA HIS A 136 -0.65 1.44 -7.87
C HIS A 136 -0.38 2.53 -8.92
N PRO A 137 -1.40 3.04 -9.65
CA PRO A 137 -1.21 3.84 -10.86
C PRO A 137 -0.48 5.16 -10.64
N ARG A 138 -0.45 5.66 -9.40
CA ARG A 138 0.20 6.92 -9.04
C ARG A 138 1.44 6.77 -8.15
N MET A 139 1.94 5.54 -7.93
CA MET A 139 3.10 5.36 -7.05
C MET A 139 4.37 6.00 -7.61
N HIS A 140 4.50 6.06 -8.93
CA HIS A 140 5.66 6.66 -9.63
C HIS A 140 5.76 8.18 -9.45
N ASP A 141 4.65 8.87 -9.17
CA ASP A 141 4.60 10.32 -8.95
C ASP A 141 4.76 10.72 -7.48
N ARG A 142 4.80 9.74 -6.58
CA ARG A 142 4.65 9.99 -5.15
C ARG A 142 5.96 9.73 -4.40
N VAL A 143 6.78 10.77 -4.23
CA VAL A 143 8.03 10.66 -3.44
C VAL A 143 7.76 10.13 -2.03
N PHE A 144 6.63 10.50 -1.43
CA PHE A 144 6.21 10.02 -0.11
C PHE A 144 5.83 8.52 -0.07
N VAL A 145 5.73 7.86 -1.24
CA VAL A 145 5.63 6.41 -1.39
C VAL A 145 6.98 5.82 -1.76
N LEU A 146 7.69 6.42 -2.72
CA LEU A 146 8.96 5.89 -3.25
C LEU A 146 10.08 5.91 -2.21
N ALA A 147 10.18 6.96 -1.38
CA ALA A 147 11.23 7.07 -0.38
C ALA A 147 11.13 5.95 0.69
N PRO A 148 9.98 5.74 1.36
CA PRO A 148 9.86 4.63 2.30
C PRO A 148 9.89 3.25 1.61
N LEU A 149 9.40 3.12 0.38
CA LEU A 149 9.51 1.87 -0.38
C LEU A 149 10.97 1.51 -0.67
N ALA A 150 11.82 2.48 -0.98
CA ALA A 150 13.23 2.27 -1.25
C ALA A 150 14.01 1.72 -0.04
N GLU A 151 13.55 1.96 1.18
CA GLU A 151 14.14 1.36 2.38
C GLU A 151 13.93 -0.16 2.43
N LEU A 152 12.82 -0.64 1.86
CA LEU A 152 12.43 -2.05 1.86
C LEU A 152 12.87 -2.78 0.58
N ASP A 153 12.65 -2.17 -0.57
CA ASP A 153 13.03 -2.69 -1.88
C ASP A 153 13.46 -1.56 -2.84
N PRO A 154 14.78 -1.25 -2.87
CA PRO A 154 15.32 -0.22 -3.76
C PRO A 154 15.06 -0.50 -5.24
N ALA A 155 15.00 -1.78 -5.64
CA ALA A 155 14.81 -2.15 -7.04
C ALA A 155 13.37 -1.85 -7.51
N ILE A 156 12.37 -2.15 -6.69
CA ILE A 156 10.97 -1.79 -7.00
C ILE A 156 10.79 -0.28 -7.02
N ALA A 157 11.36 0.44 -6.04
CA ALA A 157 11.28 1.90 -6.00
C ALA A 157 11.91 2.56 -7.23
N SER A 158 13.10 2.09 -7.66
CA SER A 158 13.78 2.59 -8.86
C SER A 158 12.98 2.34 -10.13
N ARG A 159 12.40 1.15 -10.27
CA ARG A 159 11.56 0.82 -11.43
C ARG A 159 10.30 1.66 -11.48
N ALA A 160 9.65 1.88 -10.33
CA ALA A 160 8.48 2.73 -10.24
C ALA A 160 8.81 4.18 -10.64
N ALA A 161 9.93 4.72 -10.17
CA ALA A 161 10.40 6.06 -10.55
C ALA A 161 10.72 6.17 -12.05
N ALA A 162 11.35 5.15 -12.64
CA ALA A 162 11.68 5.13 -14.07
C ALA A 162 10.45 5.06 -14.99
N ALA A 163 9.34 4.47 -14.54
CA ALA A 163 8.10 4.42 -15.30
C ALA A 163 7.51 5.80 -15.59
N HIS A 164 7.81 6.80 -14.77
CA HIS A 164 7.40 8.19 -14.99
C HIS A 164 8.03 8.81 -16.25
N VAL A 165 9.28 8.47 -16.55
CA VAL A 165 10.02 9.05 -17.68
C VAL A 165 9.43 8.63 -19.03
N HIS A 166 8.77 7.47 -19.11
CA HIS A 166 8.22 6.93 -20.36
C HIS A 166 6.78 7.37 -20.67
N LEU A 167 6.08 7.97 -19.70
CA LEU A 167 4.70 8.46 -19.86
C LEU A 167 4.64 9.97 -20.18
N GLY A 168 5.79 10.65 -20.21
CA GLY A 168 5.92 12.10 -20.41
C GLY A 168 6.23 12.55 -21.84
N HIS A 169 5.94 11.73 -22.86
CA HIS A 169 6.08 12.11 -24.28
C HIS A 169 4.78 11.90 -25.03
#